data_c4e9f207afcf0697f47d54d4324ce919
#
_entry.id   c4e9f207afcf0697f47d54d4324ce919
#
_cell.length_a   1.000
_cell.length_b   1.000
_cell.length_c   1.000
_cell.angle_alpha   90.00
_cell.angle_beta   90.00
_cell.angle_gamma   90.00
#
_symmetry.space_group_name_H-M   'P 1'
#
loop_
_entity.id
_entity.type
_entity.pdbx_description
1 polymer ?
#
loop_
_entity_poly.entity_id
_entity_poly.type
_entity_poly.pdbx_seq_one_letter_code
_entity_poly.pdbx_strand_id
1 'polypeptide(L)'
;MPKRERRLYPTNYATDLTDAQWAAIAPLVTITSPKCGRPTDINLRAIVNMLLYKNRTGCQRHLLPNDVPPMSSVRYYFDTWNRDGTCIKINDTLRKLARQALNRDPEPSISVLDSQSVKTTEAGGERSYDGGKKVNGRKRQFWVDVDGFLAPVA
;
A
#
# COMPACT_ATOMS: atom_id res chain seq x y z
N MET A 1 -25.32 -26.37 0.94
CA MET A 1 -25.48 -24.91 1.01
C MET A 1 -24.89 -24.31 -0.26
N PRO A 2 -25.60 -23.46 -1.02
CA PRO A 2 -25.06 -22.85 -2.22
C PRO A 2 -23.81 -22.01 -1.86
N LYS A 3 -22.73 -22.18 -2.64
CA LYS A 3 -21.57 -21.29 -2.54
C LYS A 3 -22.05 -19.86 -2.78
N ARG A 4 -21.88 -18.98 -1.79
CA ARG A 4 -22.10 -17.55 -1.99
C ARG A 4 -21.19 -17.10 -3.12
N GLU A 5 -21.76 -16.56 -4.18
CA GLU A 5 -20.99 -15.93 -5.24
C GLU A 5 -20.09 -14.84 -4.63
N ARG A 6 -18.82 -14.85 -5.01
CA ARG A 6 -17.89 -13.78 -4.65
C ARG A 6 -18.49 -12.47 -5.17
N ARG A 7 -18.66 -11.49 -4.30
CA ARG A 7 -19.07 -10.15 -4.74
C ARG A 7 -18.04 -9.66 -5.75
N LEU A 8 -18.46 -9.54 -6.99
CA LEU A 8 -17.69 -8.90 -8.04
C LEU A 8 -17.82 -7.39 -7.80
N TYR A 9 -16.73 -6.76 -7.44
CA TYR A 9 -16.68 -5.30 -7.40
C TYR A 9 -16.27 -4.84 -8.79
N PRO A 10 -17.02 -3.90 -9.41
CA PRO A 10 -16.67 -3.40 -10.73
C PRO A 10 -15.33 -2.67 -10.67
N THR A 11 -14.51 -2.85 -11.70
CA THR A 11 -13.24 -2.16 -11.89
C THR A 11 -13.52 -0.97 -12.81
N ASN A 12 -13.80 0.20 -12.27
CA ASN A 12 -14.21 1.37 -13.04
C ASN A 12 -13.41 2.64 -12.70
N TYR A 13 -12.42 2.52 -11.84
CA TYR A 13 -11.60 3.66 -11.44
C TYR A 13 -10.27 3.69 -12.21
N ALA A 14 -9.85 4.89 -12.59
CA ALA A 14 -8.56 5.09 -13.27
C ALA A 14 -7.34 4.63 -12.44
N THR A 15 -7.55 4.35 -11.16
CA THR A 15 -6.54 3.84 -10.23
C THR A 15 -6.51 2.33 -10.15
N ASP A 16 -7.44 1.63 -10.80
CA ASP A 16 -7.55 0.19 -10.74
C ASP A 16 -6.41 -0.49 -11.49
N LEU A 17 -5.94 -1.58 -10.93
CA LEU A 17 -4.91 -2.40 -11.55
C LEU A 17 -5.42 -3.03 -12.86
N THR A 18 -4.60 -2.97 -13.88
CA THR A 18 -4.79 -3.78 -15.08
C THR A 18 -4.63 -5.27 -14.76
N ASP A 19 -5.09 -6.15 -15.64
CA ASP A 19 -4.95 -7.60 -15.43
C ASP A 19 -3.48 -8.03 -15.36
N ALA A 20 -2.62 -7.42 -16.16
CA ALA A 20 -1.18 -7.68 -16.14
C ALA A 20 -0.53 -7.25 -14.81
N GLN A 21 -0.88 -6.07 -14.31
CA GLN A 21 -0.40 -5.59 -13.02
C GLN A 21 -0.91 -6.46 -11.86
N TRP A 22 -2.18 -6.86 -11.91
CA TRP A 22 -2.73 -7.77 -10.92
C TRP A 22 -2.03 -9.14 -10.94
N ALA A 23 -1.81 -9.72 -12.13
CA ALA A 23 -1.11 -11.01 -12.27
C ALA A 23 0.29 -10.99 -11.63
N ALA A 24 1.00 -9.85 -11.71
CA ALA A 24 2.32 -9.69 -11.12
C ALA A 24 2.31 -9.70 -9.58
N ILE A 25 1.27 -9.14 -8.95
CA ILE A 25 1.21 -9.02 -7.48
C ILE A 25 0.28 -10.04 -6.81
N ALA A 26 -0.61 -10.69 -7.56
CA ALA A 26 -1.55 -11.68 -7.02
C ALA A 26 -0.88 -12.79 -6.19
N PRO A 27 0.29 -13.34 -6.58
CA PRO A 27 0.99 -14.35 -5.78
C PRO A 27 1.47 -13.83 -4.41
N LEU A 28 1.70 -12.51 -4.29
CA LEU A 28 2.17 -11.89 -3.05
C LEU A 28 1.01 -11.62 -2.08
N VAL A 29 -0.18 -11.41 -2.63
CA VAL A 29 -1.39 -11.09 -1.88
C VAL A 29 -2.06 -12.39 -1.43
N THR A 30 -1.39 -13.12 -0.57
CA THR A 30 -1.92 -14.36 -0.02
C THR A 30 -2.74 -14.07 1.23
N ILE A 31 -3.86 -14.77 1.38
CA ILE A 31 -4.56 -14.82 2.66
C ILE A 31 -3.84 -15.89 3.48
N THR A 32 -3.06 -15.45 4.44
CA THR A 32 -2.64 -16.34 5.52
C THR A 32 -3.88 -16.57 6.38
N SER A 33 -4.73 -17.50 5.91
CA SER A 33 -5.91 -17.87 6.67
C SER A 33 -5.44 -18.49 7.98
N PRO A 34 -5.88 -18.02 9.14
CA PRO A 34 -5.67 -18.76 10.36
C PRO A 34 -6.23 -20.18 10.12
N LYS A 35 -5.55 -21.20 10.66
CA LYS A 35 -5.93 -22.61 10.50
C LYS A 35 -7.35 -22.93 10.97
N CYS A 36 -8.06 -21.97 11.50
CA CYS A 36 -9.40 -22.05 12.06
C CYS A 36 -10.20 -20.81 11.66
N GLY A 37 -11.36 -20.99 11.07
CA GLY A 37 -12.27 -19.90 10.71
C GLY A 37 -12.97 -20.11 9.37
N ARG A 38 -13.95 -19.24 9.10
CA ARG A 38 -14.69 -19.26 7.83
C ARG A 38 -13.78 -18.80 6.70
N PRO A 39 -13.73 -19.52 5.55
CA PRO A 39 -13.05 -19.04 4.36
C PRO A 39 -13.56 -17.65 3.96
N THR A 40 -12.64 -16.76 3.59
CA THR A 40 -13.02 -15.43 3.15
C THR A 40 -13.45 -15.44 1.70
N ASP A 41 -14.59 -14.79 1.41
CA ASP A 41 -15.12 -14.61 0.05
C ASP A 41 -14.70 -13.25 -0.54
N ILE A 42 -13.77 -12.54 0.10
CA ILE A 42 -13.38 -11.19 -0.30
C ILE A 42 -12.52 -11.24 -1.57
N ASN A 43 -12.81 -10.33 -2.49
CA ASN A 43 -11.99 -10.08 -3.67
C ASN A 43 -10.76 -9.24 -3.27
N LEU A 44 -9.59 -9.88 -3.19
CA LEU A 44 -8.35 -9.21 -2.77
C LEU A 44 -7.88 -8.14 -3.77
N ARG A 45 -8.15 -8.34 -5.08
CA ARG A 45 -7.86 -7.31 -6.10
C ARG A 45 -8.64 -6.03 -5.80
N ALA A 46 -9.91 -6.15 -5.42
CA ALA A 46 -10.72 -5.00 -5.05
C ALA A 46 -10.19 -4.29 -3.78
N ILE A 47 -9.63 -5.04 -2.82
CA ILE A 47 -8.95 -4.44 -1.66
C ILE A 47 -7.74 -3.63 -2.09
N VAL A 48 -6.86 -4.19 -2.94
CA VAL A 48 -5.67 -3.48 -3.43
C VAL A 48 -6.07 -2.23 -4.24
N ASN A 49 -7.05 -2.35 -5.14
CA ASN A 49 -7.58 -1.23 -5.90
C ASN A 49 -8.05 -0.09 -4.97
N MET A 50 -8.71 -0.42 -3.86
CA MET A 50 -9.15 0.58 -2.89
C MET A 50 -8.00 1.25 -2.15
N LEU A 51 -6.94 0.54 -1.86
CA LEU A 51 -5.73 1.13 -1.28
C LEU A 51 -5.07 2.10 -2.27
N LEU A 52 -4.98 1.72 -3.54
CA LEU A 52 -4.45 2.59 -4.60
C LEU A 52 -5.34 3.83 -4.81
N TYR A 53 -6.67 3.64 -4.87
CA TYR A 53 -7.62 4.73 -4.95
C TYR A 53 -7.44 5.74 -3.80
N LYS A 54 -7.40 5.24 -2.57
CA LYS A 54 -7.20 6.08 -1.40
C LYS A 54 -5.85 6.83 -1.44
N ASN A 55 -4.77 6.15 -1.84
CA ASN A 55 -3.46 6.78 -1.96
C ASN A 55 -3.45 7.89 -3.03
N ARG A 56 -4.11 7.68 -4.16
CA ARG A 56 -4.16 8.64 -5.26
C ARG A 56 -5.04 9.84 -4.95
N THR A 57 -6.21 9.61 -4.34
CA THR A 57 -7.19 10.67 -4.07
C THR A 57 -6.96 11.39 -2.74
N GLY A 58 -6.28 10.77 -1.79
CA GLY A 58 -6.14 11.30 -0.43
C GLY A 58 -7.45 11.34 0.35
N CYS A 59 -8.53 10.73 -0.16
CA CYS A 59 -9.85 10.81 0.46
C CYS A 59 -9.86 10.24 1.88
N GLN A 60 -10.75 10.78 2.69
CA GLN A 60 -11.00 10.25 4.03
C GLN A 60 -11.64 8.86 3.92
N ARG A 61 -11.37 8.00 4.90
CA ARG A 61 -11.80 6.59 4.85
C ARG A 61 -13.31 6.41 4.72
N HIS A 62 -14.10 7.28 5.33
CA HIS A 62 -15.58 7.20 5.29
C HIS A 62 -16.18 7.80 4.00
N LEU A 63 -15.35 8.43 3.16
CA LEU A 63 -15.74 8.96 1.85
C LEU A 63 -15.39 8.01 0.70
N LEU A 64 -15.04 6.76 1.01
CA LEU A 64 -14.86 5.75 -0.02
C LEU A 64 -16.20 5.46 -0.72
N PRO A 65 -16.17 5.18 -2.04
CA PRO A 65 -17.36 4.82 -2.79
C PRO A 65 -18.12 3.63 -2.20
N ASN A 66 -19.43 3.54 -2.43
CA ASN A 66 -20.28 2.47 -1.89
C ASN A 66 -20.21 1.15 -2.68
N ASP A 67 -19.66 1.19 -3.88
CA ASP A 67 -19.51 0.05 -4.81
C ASP A 67 -18.19 -0.74 -4.60
N VAL A 68 -17.51 -0.46 -3.50
CA VAL A 68 -16.22 -1.06 -3.14
C VAL A 68 -16.32 -1.95 -1.89
N PRO A 69 -15.28 -2.74 -1.57
CA PRO A 69 -15.26 -3.52 -0.34
C PRO A 69 -15.46 -2.65 0.91
N PRO A 70 -16.14 -3.19 1.95
CA PRO A 70 -16.35 -2.47 3.19
C PRO A 70 -15.03 -1.95 3.78
N MET A 71 -15.06 -0.71 4.27
CA MET A 71 -13.88 -0.03 4.83
C MET A 71 -13.17 -0.83 5.92
N SER A 72 -13.92 -1.54 6.75
CA SER A 72 -13.37 -2.42 7.78
C SER A 72 -12.49 -3.52 7.20
N SER A 73 -12.93 -4.10 6.07
CA SER A 73 -12.17 -5.13 5.36
C SER A 73 -10.91 -4.54 4.73
N VAL A 74 -11.01 -3.39 4.07
CA VAL A 74 -9.84 -2.71 3.47
C VAL A 74 -8.80 -2.41 4.56
N ARG A 75 -9.23 -1.89 5.72
CA ARG A 75 -8.35 -1.62 6.84
C ARG A 75 -7.70 -2.88 7.41
N TYR A 76 -8.50 -3.93 7.62
CA TYR A 76 -8.00 -5.20 8.15
C TYR A 76 -6.87 -5.77 7.28
N TYR A 77 -7.08 -5.82 5.96
CA TYR A 77 -6.05 -6.31 5.04
C TYR A 77 -4.83 -5.40 4.98
N PHE A 78 -5.03 -4.09 4.97
CA PHE A 78 -3.92 -3.14 5.02
C PHE A 78 -3.06 -3.33 6.27
N ASP A 79 -3.68 -3.38 7.45
CA ASP A 79 -2.98 -3.56 8.72
C ASP A 79 -2.25 -4.91 8.78
N THR A 80 -2.85 -5.97 8.21
CA THR A 80 -2.25 -7.30 8.12
C THR A 80 -1.05 -7.30 7.17
N TRP A 81 -1.23 -6.81 5.95
CA TRP A 81 -0.16 -6.76 4.92
C TRP A 81 0.98 -5.81 5.28
N ASN A 82 0.70 -4.78 6.07
CA ASN A 82 1.75 -3.91 6.60
C ASN A 82 2.57 -4.62 7.68
N ARG A 83 1.93 -5.43 8.52
CA ARG A 83 2.58 -6.18 9.59
C ARG A 83 3.42 -7.34 9.08
N ASP A 84 2.97 -8.05 8.06
CA ASP A 84 3.65 -9.23 7.49
C ASP A 84 4.62 -8.88 6.36
N GLY A 85 4.76 -7.59 6.02
CA GLY A 85 5.66 -7.10 4.98
C GLY A 85 5.14 -7.25 3.54
N THR A 86 3.91 -7.71 3.35
CA THR A 86 3.31 -7.85 2.00
C THR A 86 3.25 -6.51 1.26
N CYS A 87 2.95 -5.40 1.94
CA CYS A 87 2.95 -4.06 1.32
C CYS A 87 4.31 -3.70 0.74
N ILE A 88 5.39 -4.03 1.44
CA ILE A 88 6.78 -3.78 0.98
C ILE A 88 7.06 -4.61 -0.28
N LYS A 89 6.69 -5.89 -0.28
CA LYS A 89 6.88 -6.79 -1.42
C LYS A 89 6.10 -6.33 -2.65
N ILE A 90 4.85 -5.87 -2.47
CA ILE A 90 4.04 -5.31 -3.55
C ILE A 90 4.72 -4.07 -4.14
N ASN A 91 5.14 -3.13 -3.28
CA ASN A 91 5.83 -1.92 -3.72
C ASN A 91 7.10 -2.24 -4.50
N ASP A 92 7.95 -3.15 -4.00
CA ASP A 92 9.19 -3.54 -4.66
C ASP A 92 8.94 -4.18 -6.03
N THR A 93 7.95 -5.07 -6.13
CA THR A 93 7.57 -5.70 -7.39
C THR A 93 7.08 -4.67 -8.42
N LEU A 94 6.18 -3.78 -8.01
CA LEU A 94 5.65 -2.74 -8.90
C LEU A 94 6.74 -1.74 -9.32
N ARG A 95 7.64 -1.37 -8.40
CA ARG A 95 8.79 -0.52 -8.69
C ARG A 95 9.69 -1.14 -9.77
N LYS A 96 10.05 -2.41 -9.61
CA LYS A 96 10.88 -3.14 -10.59
C LYS A 96 10.23 -3.18 -11.97
N LEU A 97 8.94 -3.48 -12.03
CA LEU A 97 8.18 -3.47 -13.28
C LEU A 97 8.12 -2.07 -13.91
N ALA A 98 7.90 -1.03 -13.12
CA ALA A 98 7.87 0.34 -13.61
C ALA A 98 9.23 0.77 -14.19
N ARG A 99 10.34 0.41 -13.53
CA ARG A 99 11.69 0.69 -14.02
C ARG A 99 11.98 -0.05 -15.33
N GLN A 100 11.61 -1.34 -15.40
CA GLN A 100 11.76 -2.13 -16.64
C GLN A 100 10.95 -1.54 -17.80
N ALA A 101 9.73 -1.04 -17.54
CA ALA A 101 8.92 -0.36 -18.54
C ALA A 101 9.55 0.94 -19.04
N LEU A 102 10.45 1.56 -18.27
CA LEU A 102 11.26 2.72 -18.64
C LEU A 102 12.62 2.32 -19.24
N ASN A 103 12.84 1.06 -19.57
CA ASN A 103 14.14 0.51 -20.03
C ASN A 103 15.28 0.79 -19.03
N ARG A 104 14.97 0.74 -17.73
CA ARG A 104 15.93 0.89 -16.63
C ARG A 104 16.21 -0.46 -15.98
N ASP A 105 17.36 -0.56 -15.35
CA ASP A 105 17.68 -1.70 -14.50
C ASP A 105 16.64 -1.83 -13.36
N PRO A 106 16.13 -3.02 -13.03
CA PRO A 106 15.19 -3.24 -11.93
C PRO A 106 15.67 -2.68 -10.60
N GLU A 107 16.98 -2.76 -10.35
CA GLU A 107 17.57 -2.17 -9.13
C GLU A 107 18.22 -0.82 -9.45
N PRO A 108 17.95 0.22 -8.64
CA PRO A 108 18.56 1.53 -8.83
C PRO A 108 20.04 1.51 -8.42
N SER A 109 20.90 2.09 -9.24
CA SER A 109 22.31 2.31 -8.91
C SER A 109 22.53 3.52 -7.99
N ILE A 110 21.58 4.46 -7.99
CA ILE A 110 21.62 5.69 -7.19
C ILE A 110 20.28 5.86 -6.48
N SER A 111 20.36 6.19 -5.21
CA SER A 111 19.18 6.50 -4.39
C SER A 111 19.40 7.80 -3.62
N VAL A 112 18.33 8.54 -3.43
CA VAL A 112 18.30 9.79 -2.68
C VAL A 112 17.58 9.56 -1.37
N LEU A 113 18.22 9.94 -0.26
CA LEU A 113 17.61 9.91 1.07
C LEU A 113 17.12 11.31 1.41
N ASP A 114 15.82 11.49 1.52
CA ASP A 114 15.22 12.72 2.05
C ASP A 114 14.68 12.50 3.45
N SER A 115 14.75 13.53 4.29
CA SER A 115 14.24 13.50 5.66
C SER A 115 13.29 14.66 5.93
N GLN A 116 12.08 14.31 6.37
CA GLN A 116 11.05 15.26 6.76
C GLN A 116 10.80 15.19 8.27
N SER A 117 10.81 16.36 8.95
CA SER A 117 10.38 16.46 10.34
C SER A 117 8.91 16.87 10.39
N VAL A 118 8.08 16.04 11.00
CA VAL A 118 6.63 16.27 11.10
C VAL A 118 6.29 16.53 12.56
N LYS A 119 5.63 17.68 12.82
CA LYS A 119 5.11 17.99 14.16
C LYS A 119 4.15 16.90 14.61
N THR A 120 4.28 16.47 15.87
CA THR A 120 3.37 15.50 16.47
C THR A 120 2.34 16.22 17.32
N THR A 121 1.12 15.68 17.34
CA THR A 121 0.08 16.05 18.29
C THR A 121 0.38 15.45 19.67
N GLU A 122 -0.32 15.91 20.71
CA GLU A 122 -0.11 15.46 22.11
C GLU A 122 -0.22 13.93 22.30
N ALA A 123 -1.05 13.28 21.50
CA ALA A 123 -1.26 11.81 21.52
C ALA A 123 -0.19 11.01 20.76
N GLY A 124 0.95 11.59 20.39
CA GLY A 124 1.77 11.06 19.30
C GLY A 124 2.95 10.13 19.64
N GLY A 125 3.12 9.58 20.83
CA GLY A 125 4.25 8.67 21.16
C GLY A 125 5.64 9.36 21.13
N GLU A 126 6.73 8.59 20.94
CA GLU A 126 8.10 9.10 21.00
C GLU A 126 8.35 10.26 20.05
N ARG A 127 9.03 11.29 20.55
CA ARG A 127 9.36 12.53 19.84
C ARG A 127 10.85 12.78 19.92
N SER A 128 11.39 13.42 18.90
CA SER A 128 12.75 13.95 18.92
C SER A 128 12.74 15.41 18.51
N TYR A 129 13.75 16.16 18.96
CA TYR A 129 13.94 17.54 18.56
C TYR A 129 14.87 17.61 17.35
N ASP A 130 14.38 18.20 16.26
CA ASP A 130 15.20 18.53 15.09
C ASP A 130 15.82 19.91 15.29
N GLY A 131 17.09 19.96 15.70
CA GLY A 131 17.80 21.19 15.98
C GLY A 131 17.99 22.08 14.73
N GLY A 132 18.09 21.49 13.55
CA GLY A 132 18.23 22.25 12.30
C GLY A 132 16.94 22.95 11.89
N LYS A 133 15.80 22.31 12.06
CA LYS A 133 14.46 22.85 11.73
C LYS A 133 13.74 23.46 12.93
N LYS A 134 14.31 23.36 14.13
CA LYS A 134 13.73 23.82 15.40
C LYS A 134 12.32 23.27 15.65
N VAL A 135 12.10 21.99 15.35
CA VAL A 135 10.78 21.34 15.44
C VAL A 135 10.86 20.13 16.36
N ASN A 136 9.94 20.08 17.34
CA ASN A 136 9.65 18.87 18.09
C ASN A 136 8.72 17.99 17.27
N GLY A 137 9.15 16.76 16.92
CA GLY A 137 8.35 15.92 16.06
C GLY A 137 8.97 14.57 15.79
N ARG A 138 8.44 13.92 14.79
CA ARG A 138 8.99 12.65 14.25
C ARG A 138 9.72 12.92 12.96
N LYS A 139 10.92 12.36 12.85
CA LYS A 139 11.68 12.37 11.61
C LYS A 139 11.20 11.21 10.74
N ARG A 140 10.75 11.54 9.51
CA ARG A 140 10.42 10.55 8.48
C ARG A 140 11.55 10.57 7.46
N GLN A 141 12.03 9.40 7.11
CA GLN A 141 13.03 9.23 6.07
C GLN A 141 12.36 8.59 4.86
N PHE A 142 12.59 9.15 3.69
CA PHE A 142 12.13 8.63 2.42
C PHE A 142 13.34 8.26 1.59
N TRP A 143 13.34 7.05 1.12
CA TRP A 143 14.37 6.57 0.22
C TRP A 143 13.75 6.43 -1.17
N VAL A 144 14.23 7.23 -2.12
CA VAL A 144 13.72 7.26 -3.49
C VAL A 144 14.86 7.08 -4.48
N ASP A 145 14.58 6.48 -5.60
CA ASP A 145 15.51 6.46 -6.72
C ASP A 145 15.45 7.75 -7.53
N VAL A 146 16.30 7.87 -8.55
CA VAL A 146 16.38 9.04 -9.41
C VAL A 146 15.09 9.29 -10.23
N ASP A 147 14.26 8.27 -10.41
CA ASP A 147 12.99 8.36 -11.11
C ASP A 147 11.82 8.66 -10.13
N GLY A 148 12.10 8.83 -8.84
CA GLY A 148 11.12 9.15 -7.79
C GLY A 148 10.36 7.95 -7.24
N PHE A 149 10.76 6.72 -7.55
CA PHE A 149 10.14 5.53 -6.98
C PHE A 149 10.65 5.28 -5.57
N LEU A 150 9.73 5.04 -4.63
CA LEU A 150 10.04 4.68 -3.26
C LEU A 150 10.78 3.34 -3.22
N ALA A 151 11.98 3.33 -2.65
CA ALA A 151 12.70 2.11 -2.33
C ALA A 151 12.21 1.55 -0.99
N PRO A 152 12.10 0.23 -0.83
CA PRO A 152 11.80 -0.38 0.46
C PRO A 152 12.94 -0.10 1.44
N VAL A 153 12.60 0.35 2.64
CA VAL A 153 13.54 0.42 3.76
C VAL A 153 13.53 -0.96 4.43
N ALA A 154 14.68 -1.61 4.47
CA ALA A 154 14.86 -2.88 5.17
C ALA A 154 14.84 -2.67 6.69
#